data_e4c43cfb11381ada827f2d315ecd5261
#
_entry.id   e4c43cfb11381ada827f2d315ecd5261
#
_cell.length_a   1.000
_cell.length_b   1.000
_cell.length_c   1.000
_cell.angle_alpha   90.00
_cell.angle_beta   90.00
_cell.angle_gamma   90.00
#
_symmetry.space_group_name_H-M   'P 1'
#
loop_
_entity.id
_entity.type
_entity.pdbx_description
1 polymer ?
#
loop_
_entity_poly.entity_id
_entity_poly.type
_entity_poly.pdbx_seq_one_letter_code
_entity_poly.pdbx_strand_id
1 'polypeptide(L)'
;MRLALAVLVPLAFLSPVKSEAGPHSKRHLKHFAPDAVELGWKYFEQGDHEMALRRFQMAIHHDPNFAPAYFGAAYVCTADGKLDEAIKYYRATLQKDTIYVLTYANLGYALLQQGKFPEAIQMLNKALDIDPKCSEAHLCFAKYYAYNQDWKDAEQSVNKAIKYGQRLDPELREILEKHGVKIAEN
;
A
#
# COMPACT_ATOMS: atom_id res chain seq x y z
N MET A 1 -1.44 -3.98 -20.83
CA MET A 1 -2.19 -4.83 -19.91
C MET A 1 -2.24 -4.12 -18.54
N ARG A 2 -3.41 -3.69 -18.09
CA ARG A 2 -3.57 -3.12 -16.74
C ARG A 2 -3.93 -4.28 -15.81
N LEU A 3 -2.95 -4.78 -15.07
CA LEU A 3 -3.19 -5.74 -13.99
C LEU A 3 -3.95 -5.02 -12.87
N ALA A 4 -5.25 -5.27 -12.77
CA ALA A 4 -6.02 -4.79 -11.63
C ALA A 4 -5.55 -5.53 -10.37
N LEU A 5 -5.20 -4.80 -9.33
CA LEU A 5 -4.84 -5.36 -8.02
C LEU A 5 -6.02 -5.22 -7.07
N ALA A 6 -6.42 -6.33 -6.50
CA ALA A 6 -7.08 -6.30 -5.20
C ALA A 6 -6.02 -5.86 -4.17
N VAL A 7 -6.09 -4.62 -3.74
CA VAL A 7 -5.18 -4.07 -2.73
C VAL A 7 -5.75 -4.46 -1.38
N LEU A 8 -5.08 -5.38 -0.68
CA LEU A 8 -5.47 -5.78 0.68
C LEU A 8 -5.12 -4.66 1.67
N VAL A 9 -6.15 -4.14 2.33
CA VAL A 9 -5.97 -3.23 3.47
C VAL A 9 -5.28 -4.02 4.59
N PRO A 10 -4.13 -3.56 5.11
CA PRO A 10 -3.50 -4.24 6.23
C PRO A 10 -4.40 -4.16 7.47
N LEU A 11 -4.79 -5.31 8.01
CA LEU A 11 -5.60 -5.47 9.24
C LEU A 11 -4.98 -4.82 10.49
N ALA A 12 -3.75 -4.35 10.42
CA ALA A 12 -3.01 -3.77 11.55
C ALA A 12 -3.54 -2.41 12.03
N PHE A 13 -4.48 -1.78 11.31
CA PHE A 13 -5.03 -0.47 11.67
C PHE A 13 -6.38 -0.52 12.41
N LEU A 14 -6.92 -1.71 12.65
CA LEU A 14 -8.18 -1.89 13.37
C LEU A 14 -7.94 -2.18 14.87
N SER A 15 -7.49 -1.16 15.62
CA SER A 15 -7.63 -1.18 17.07
C SER A 15 -8.99 -0.54 17.45
N PRO A 16 -9.83 -1.20 18.27
CA PRO A 16 -11.13 -0.65 18.61
C PRO A 16 -10.96 0.56 19.54
N VAL A 17 -11.28 1.74 19.02
CA VAL A 17 -11.41 2.96 19.84
C VAL A 17 -12.75 2.90 20.55
N LYS A 18 -12.72 2.80 21.89
CA LYS A 18 -13.90 2.98 22.73
C LYS A 18 -14.40 4.42 22.64
N SER A 19 -15.62 4.62 22.15
CA SER A 19 -16.28 5.91 22.11
C SER A 19 -16.77 6.29 23.53
N GLU A 20 -16.18 7.31 24.11
CA GLU A 20 -16.80 8.06 25.23
C GLU A 20 -17.08 9.48 24.76
N ALA A 21 -18.36 9.79 24.60
CA ALA A 21 -18.85 11.14 24.31
C ALA A 21 -18.86 11.98 25.58
N GLY A 22 -18.13 13.10 25.58
CA GLY A 22 -18.11 14.10 26.65
C GLY A 22 -17.66 15.49 26.14
N PRO A 23 -17.95 16.60 26.82
CA PRO A 23 -18.16 17.90 26.21
C PRO A 23 -16.92 18.62 25.72
N HIS A 24 -17.14 19.43 24.71
CA HIS A 24 -16.26 20.36 23.98
C HIS A 24 -15.05 20.88 24.76
N SER A 25 -13.88 20.32 24.54
CA SER A 25 -12.60 20.88 24.97
C SER A 25 -11.47 20.43 24.06
N LYS A 26 -10.32 21.08 24.14
CA LYS A 26 -9.08 20.88 23.38
C LYS A 26 -8.64 19.40 23.16
N ARG A 27 -9.28 18.45 23.83
CA ARG A 27 -9.14 17.00 23.63
C ARG A 27 -9.62 16.53 22.25
N HIS A 28 -10.70 17.13 21.70
CA HIS A 28 -11.24 16.77 20.38
C HIS A 28 -10.28 17.06 19.23
N LEU A 29 -9.43 18.08 19.34
CA LEU A 29 -8.48 18.44 18.29
C LEU A 29 -7.32 17.43 18.16
N LYS A 30 -6.92 16.78 19.27
CA LYS A 30 -5.82 15.80 19.27
C LYS A 30 -6.17 14.46 18.59
N HIS A 31 -7.45 14.12 18.54
CA HIS A 31 -7.92 12.84 17.97
C HIS A 31 -8.51 12.99 16.57
N PHE A 32 -8.65 14.22 16.08
CA PHE A 32 -9.33 14.46 14.80
C PHE A 32 -8.61 13.81 13.60
N ALA A 33 -7.30 13.90 13.52
CA ALA A 33 -6.57 13.32 12.40
C ALA A 33 -6.64 11.78 12.37
N PRO A 34 -6.43 11.05 13.49
CA PRO A 34 -6.69 9.62 13.56
C PRO A 34 -8.12 9.22 13.20
N ASP A 35 -9.14 9.92 13.75
CA ASP A 35 -10.56 9.63 13.48
C ASP A 35 -10.90 9.85 11.99
N ALA A 36 -10.36 10.91 11.40
CA ALA A 36 -10.54 11.18 9.98
C ALA A 36 -9.88 10.12 9.09
N VAL A 37 -8.71 9.61 9.49
CA VAL A 37 -8.03 8.51 8.78
C VAL A 37 -8.83 7.22 8.90
N GLU A 38 -9.33 6.87 10.09
CA GLU A 38 -10.19 5.70 10.27
C GLU A 38 -11.45 5.77 9.37
N LEU A 39 -12.09 6.94 9.35
CA LEU A 39 -13.25 7.16 8.49
C LEU A 39 -12.88 7.13 7.00
N GLY A 40 -11.69 7.61 6.64
CA GLY A 40 -11.16 7.52 5.29
C GLY A 40 -11.03 6.08 4.80
N TRP A 41 -10.48 5.20 5.63
CA TRP A 41 -10.40 3.77 5.32
C TRP A 41 -11.78 3.12 5.20
N LYS A 42 -12.73 3.50 6.04
CA LYS A 42 -14.12 3.02 5.96
C LYS A 42 -14.79 3.36 4.62
N TYR A 43 -14.62 4.60 4.14
CA TYR A 43 -15.12 4.99 2.83
C TYR A 43 -14.40 4.25 1.69
N PHE A 44 -13.08 4.03 1.83
CA PHE A 44 -12.32 3.24 0.85
C PHE A 44 -12.84 1.81 0.73
N GLU A 45 -13.10 1.13 1.85
CA GLU A 45 -13.67 -0.23 1.89
C GLU A 45 -15.08 -0.29 1.27
N GLN A 46 -15.84 0.81 1.32
CA GLN A 46 -17.17 0.94 0.68
C GLN A 46 -17.08 1.27 -0.82
N GLY A 47 -15.87 1.48 -1.35
CA GLY A 47 -15.64 1.88 -2.74
C GLY A 47 -15.83 3.38 -2.99
N ASP A 48 -16.10 4.17 -1.95
CA ASP A 48 -16.24 5.64 -2.07
C ASP A 48 -14.86 6.31 -1.96
N HIS A 49 -14.09 6.20 -3.04
CA HIS A 49 -12.72 6.72 -3.10
C HIS A 49 -12.67 8.24 -2.98
N GLU A 50 -13.69 8.95 -3.46
CA GLU A 50 -13.75 10.41 -3.35
C GLU A 50 -13.88 10.85 -1.89
N MET A 51 -14.81 10.25 -1.14
CA MET A 51 -14.96 10.56 0.27
C MET A 51 -13.76 10.09 1.09
N ALA A 52 -13.18 8.95 0.76
CA ALA A 52 -11.95 8.47 1.38
C ALA A 52 -10.82 9.50 1.26
N LEU A 53 -10.55 9.96 0.03
CA LEU A 53 -9.52 10.96 -0.24
C LEU A 53 -9.78 12.28 0.51
N ARG A 54 -11.04 12.74 0.53
CA ARG A 54 -11.43 13.94 1.29
C ARG A 54 -11.14 13.79 2.78
N ARG A 55 -11.40 12.62 3.38
CA ARG A 55 -11.12 12.37 4.81
C ARG A 55 -9.62 12.37 5.10
N PHE A 56 -8.80 11.76 4.27
CA PHE A 56 -7.35 11.80 4.40
C PHE A 56 -6.81 13.23 4.26
N GLN A 57 -7.32 14.02 3.30
CA GLN A 57 -6.94 15.43 3.14
C GLN A 57 -7.34 16.30 4.34
N MET A 58 -8.50 16.04 4.95
CA MET A 58 -8.91 16.70 6.20
C MET A 58 -7.95 16.36 7.34
N ALA A 59 -7.52 15.09 7.45
CA ALA A 59 -6.53 14.69 8.44
C ALA A 59 -5.18 15.40 8.22
N ILE A 60 -4.71 15.51 6.98
CA ILE A 60 -3.49 16.24 6.61
C ILE A 60 -3.61 17.73 6.96
N HIS A 61 -4.77 18.34 6.69
CA HIS A 61 -5.00 19.75 7.03
C HIS A 61 -4.94 19.99 8.55
N HIS A 62 -5.46 19.06 9.33
CA HIS A 62 -5.48 19.15 10.79
C HIS A 62 -4.12 18.86 11.44
N ASP A 63 -3.43 17.85 10.93
CA ASP A 63 -2.08 17.52 11.36
C ASP A 63 -1.18 17.23 10.14
N PRO A 64 -0.47 18.26 9.66
CA PRO A 64 0.43 18.13 8.52
C PRO A 64 1.64 17.19 8.74
N ASN A 65 1.82 16.66 9.95
CA ASN A 65 2.86 15.70 10.26
C ASN A 65 2.34 14.26 10.45
N PHE A 66 1.03 14.05 10.31
CA PHE A 66 0.43 12.75 10.51
C PHE A 66 0.62 11.83 9.29
N ALA A 67 1.73 11.10 9.25
CA ALA A 67 2.12 10.21 8.15
C ALA A 67 1.00 9.25 7.66
N PRO A 68 0.15 8.63 8.53
CA PRO A 68 -0.92 7.75 8.08
C PRO A 68 -1.94 8.42 7.15
N ALA A 69 -2.16 9.73 7.27
CA ALA A 69 -3.09 10.46 6.39
C ALA A 69 -2.53 10.59 4.96
N TYR A 70 -1.24 10.87 4.82
CA TYR A 70 -0.57 10.90 3.52
C TYR A 70 -0.55 9.51 2.89
N PHE A 71 -0.26 8.47 3.68
CA PHE A 71 -0.31 7.10 3.21
C PHE A 71 -1.70 6.72 2.68
N GLY A 72 -2.76 7.02 3.44
CA GLY A 72 -4.14 6.76 3.00
C GLY A 72 -4.50 7.49 1.70
N ALA A 73 -4.14 8.78 1.58
CA ALA A 73 -4.35 9.54 0.34
C ALA A 73 -3.59 8.93 -0.85
N ALA A 74 -2.32 8.52 -0.64
CA ALA A 74 -1.53 7.85 -1.66
C ALA A 74 -2.16 6.54 -2.13
N TYR A 75 -2.68 5.78 -1.19
CA TYR A 75 -3.30 4.48 -1.43
C TYR A 75 -4.56 4.61 -2.29
N VAL A 76 -5.44 5.55 -1.97
CA VAL A 76 -6.63 5.87 -2.79
C VAL A 76 -6.22 6.29 -4.19
N CYS A 77 -5.23 7.20 -4.31
CA CYS A 77 -4.73 7.64 -5.62
C CYS A 77 -4.17 6.47 -6.44
N THR A 78 -3.50 5.50 -5.80
CA THR A 78 -3.00 4.29 -6.47
C THR A 78 -4.16 3.45 -7.00
N ALA A 79 -5.20 3.23 -6.21
CA ALA A 79 -6.39 2.47 -6.60
C ALA A 79 -7.13 3.14 -7.77
N ASP A 80 -7.18 4.48 -7.80
CA ASP A 80 -7.76 5.26 -8.90
C ASP A 80 -6.85 5.37 -10.16
N GLY A 81 -5.64 4.82 -10.11
CA GLY A 81 -4.65 4.94 -11.20
C GLY A 81 -4.03 6.34 -11.34
N LYS A 82 -4.21 7.22 -10.36
CA LYS A 82 -3.60 8.57 -10.29
C LYS A 82 -2.17 8.46 -9.77
N LEU A 83 -1.30 7.80 -10.53
CA LEU A 83 0.02 7.37 -10.07
C LEU A 83 0.95 8.54 -9.70
N ASP A 84 0.89 9.67 -10.42
CA ASP A 84 1.71 10.85 -10.11
C ASP A 84 1.36 11.46 -8.75
N GLU A 85 0.07 11.52 -8.43
CA GLU A 85 -0.41 12.01 -7.13
C GLU A 85 -0.06 11.01 -6.02
N ALA A 86 -0.26 9.72 -6.27
CA ALA A 86 0.11 8.66 -5.34
C ALA A 86 1.59 8.74 -4.94
N ILE A 87 2.49 8.85 -5.91
CA ILE A 87 3.94 8.99 -5.68
C ILE A 87 4.26 10.22 -4.83
N LYS A 88 3.61 11.36 -5.10
CA LYS A 88 3.80 12.58 -4.28
C LYS A 88 3.39 12.35 -2.83
N TYR A 89 2.23 11.73 -2.60
CA TYR A 89 1.75 11.43 -1.25
C TYR A 89 2.62 10.39 -0.55
N TYR A 90 3.08 9.31 -1.22
CA TYR A 90 4.01 8.34 -0.63
C TYR A 90 5.34 8.99 -0.24
N ARG A 91 5.91 9.84 -1.10
CA ARG A 91 7.13 10.58 -0.76
C ARG A 91 6.91 11.51 0.44
N ALA A 92 5.76 12.17 0.52
CA ALA A 92 5.39 12.98 1.69
C ALA A 92 5.25 12.12 2.95
N THR A 93 4.69 10.90 2.87
CA THR A 93 4.66 9.95 3.99
C THR A 93 6.06 9.68 4.50
N LEU A 94 7.01 9.37 3.60
CA LEU A 94 8.40 9.05 3.97
C LEU A 94 9.17 10.25 4.53
N GLN A 95 8.76 11.48 4.24
CA GLN A 95 9.31 12.68 4.88
C GLN A 95 8.85 12.83 6.35
N LYS A 96 7.72 12.22 6.70
CA LYS A 96 7.15 12.26 8.06
C LYS A 96 7.54 11.03 8.88
N ASP A 97 7.64 9.88 8.24
CA ASP A 97 8.02 8.61 8.84
C ASP A 97 8.85 7.78 7.85
N THR A 98 10.15 7.70 8.12
CA THR A 98 11.12 7.01 7.24
C THR A 98 11.15 5.50 7.42
N ILE A 99 10.51 4.96 8.45
CA ILE A 99 10.48 3.52 8.75
C ILE A 99 9.16 2.85 8.35
N TYR A 100 8.30 3.57 7.64
CA TYR A 100 7.00 3.05 7.23
C TYR A 100 7.15 2.09 6.03
N VAL A 101 7.42 0.81 6.32
CA VAL A 101 7.78 -0.25 5.35
C VAL A 101 6.81 -0.32 4.18
N LEU A 102 5.50 -0.33 4.47
CA LEU A 102 4.46 -0.41 3.44
C LEU A 102 4.49 0.78 2.47
N THR A 103 4.96 1.94 2.91
CA THR A 103 5.10 3.08 2.00
C THR A 103 6.18 2.83 0.96
N TYR A 104 7.31 2.24 1.34
CA TYR A 104 8.35 1.88 0.37
C TYR A 104 7.84 0.84 -0.63
N ALA A 105 7.14 -0.20 -0.18
CA ALA A 105 6.60 -1.22 -1.06
C ALA A 105 5.56 -0.66 -2.04
N ASN A 106 4.62 0.15 -1.55
CA ASN A 106 3.57 0.75 -2.38
C ASN A 106 4.10 1.86 -3.31
N LEU A 107 5.11 2.63 -2.88
CA LEU A 107 5.82 3.56 -3.76
C LEU A 107 6.53 2.81 -4.88
N GLY A 108 7.21 1.70 -4.55
CA GLY A 108 7.82 0.81 -5.52
C GLY A 108 6.80 0.29 -6.52
N TYR A 109 5.63 -0.15 -6.06
CA TYR A 109 4.53 -0.56 -6.91
C TYR A 109 4.06 0.54 -7.85
N ALA A 110 3.78 1.74 -7.35
CA ALA A 110 3.33 2.86 -8.17
C ALA A 110 4.38 3.24 -9.24
N LEU A 111 5.66 3.17 -8.90
CA LEU A 111 6.77 3.39 -9.83
C LEU A 111 6.89 2.30 -10.89
N LEU A 112 6.67 1.01 -10.54
CA LEU A 112 6.59 -0.09 -11.51
C LEU A 112 5.48 0.15 -12.53
N GLN A 113 4.30 0.59 -12.07
CA GLN A 113 3.17 0.91 -12.93
C GLN A 113 3.47 2.06 -13.91
N GLN A 114 4.36 2.99 -13.52
CA GLN A 114 4.85 4.07 -14.39
C GLN A 114 6.02 3.66 -15.29
N GLY A 115 6.53 2.44 -15.19
CA GLY A 115 7.71 1.99 -15.92
C GLY A 115 9.04 2.56 -15.39
N LYS A 116 9.04 3.18 -14.20
CA LYS A 116 10.23 3.72 -13.54
C LYS A 116 10.98 2.63 -12.77
N PHE A 117 11.39 1.58 -13.48
CA PHE A 117 11.93 0.36 -12.89
C PHE A 117 13.13 0.56 -11.97
N PRO A 118 14.17 1.35 -12.30
CA PRO A 118 15.31 1.51 -11.41
C PRO A 118 14.93 2.10 -10.04
N GLU A 119 14.07 3.12 -10.03
CA GLU A 119 13.62 3.76 -8.79
C GLU A 119 12.70 2.82 -8.00
N ALA A 120 11.82 2.08 -8.69
CA ALA A 120 10.95 1.10 -8.07
C ALA A 120 11.74 0.02 -7.32
N ILE A 121 12.76 -0.57 -7.98
CA ILE A 121 13.63 -1.59 -7.37
C ILE A 121 14.34 -1.03 -6.14
N GLN A 122 14.81 0.22 -6.20
CA GLN A 122 15.42 0.87 -5.03
C GLN A 122 14.45 0.98 -3.85
N MET A 123 13.19 1.35 -4.11
CA MET A 123 12.18 1.45 -3.05
C MET A 123 11.81 0.08 -2.48
N LEU A 124 11.63 -0.93 -3.35
CA LEU A 124 11.33 -2.30 -2.92
C LEU A 124 12.47 -2.89 -2.08
N ASN A 125 13.72 -2.67 -2.46
CA ASN A 125 14.86 -3.11 -1.66
C ASN A 125 14.87 -2.42 -0.28
N LYS A 126 14.59 -1.12 -0.20
CA LYS A 126 14.47 -0.43 1.09
C LYS A 126 13.38 -1.03 1.97
N ALA A 127 12.24 -1.44 1.39
CA ALA A 127 11.21 -2.14 2.15
C ALA A 127 11.74 -3.45 2.73
N LEU A 128 12.49 -4.24 1.94
CA LEU A 128 13.08 -5.52 2.38
C LEU A 128 14.27 -5.36 3.32
N ASP A 129 15.00 -4.24 3.25
CA ASP A 129 16.07 -3.91 4.21
C ASP A 129 15.49 -3.64 5.61
N ILE A 130 14.32 -3.00 5.67
CA ILE A 130 13.61 -2.71 6.93
C ILE A 130 12.88 -3.97 7.44
N ASP A 131 12.10 -4.62 6.56
CA ASP A 131 11.42 -5.87 6.86
C ASP A 131 11.63 -6.91 5.74
N PRO A 132 12.55 -7.86 5.93
CA PRO A 132 12.79 -8.94 4.95
C PRO A 132 11.57 -9.84 4.67
N LYS A 133 10.50 -9.73 5.49
CA LYS A 133 9.26 -10.47 5.33
C LYS A 133 8.13 -9.63 4.73
N CYS A 134 8.41 -8.43 4.27
CA CYS A 134 7.41 -7.58 3.60
C CYS A 134 6.84 -8.31 2.37
N SER A 135 5.65 -8.87 2.53
CA SER A 135 4.99 -9.68 1.50
C SER A 135 4.65 -8.88 0.25
N GLU A 136 4.29 -7.61 0.43
CA GLU A 136 3.97 -6.67 -0.65
C GLU A 136 5.19 -6.39 -1.53
N ALA A 137 6.36 -6.20 -0.92
CA ALA A 137 7.60 -5.99 -1.68
C ALA A 137 7.98 -7.23 -2.49
N HIS A 138 7.85 -8.43 -1.91
CA HIS A 138 8.08 -9.67 -2.63
C HIS A 138 7.08 -9.87 -3.78
N LEU A 139 5.80 -9.52 -3.58
CA LEU A 139 4.79 -9.58 -4.65
C LEU A 139 5.13 -8.59 -5.78
N CYS A 140 5.58 -7.38 -5.46
CA CYS A 140 6.01 -6.40 -6.45
C CYS A 140 7.21 -6.90 -7.27
N PHE A 141 8.18 -7.56 -6.63
CA PHE A 141 9.28 -8.21 -7.33
C PHE A 141 8.80 -9.34 -8.24
N ALA A 142 7.86 -10.18 -7.78
CA ALA A 142 7.29 -11.24 -8.62
C ALA A 142 6.64 -10.67 -9.89
N LYS A 143 5.89 -9.57 -9.78
CA LYS A 143 5.30 -8.88 -10.94
C LYS A 143 6.35 -8.26 -11.86
N TYR A 144 7.39 -7.67 -11.30
CA TYR A 144 8.50 -7.10 -12.06
C TYR A 144 9.24 -8.18 -12.86
N TYR A 145 9.57 -9.30 -12.23
CA TYR A 145 10.24 -10.42 -12.89
C TYR A 145 9.35 -11.10 -13.93
N ALA A 146 8.06 -11.28 -13.65
CA ALA A 146 7.10 -11.80 -14.62
C ALA A 146 6.96 -10.89 -15.84
N TYR A 147 6.96 -9.57 -15.65
CA TYR A 147 6.95 -8.59 -16.74
C TYR A 147 8.19 -8.71 -17.63
N ASN A 148 9.37 -8.95 -17.03
CA ASN A 148 10.63 -9.15 -17.73
C ASN A 148 10.82 -10.60 -18.24
N GLN A 149 9.85 -11.48 -18.05
CA GLN A 149 9.91 -12.90 -18.42
C GLN A 149 11.01 -13.68 -17.68
N ASP A 150 11.46 -13.18 -16.55
CA ASP A 150 12.40 -13.88 -15.66
C ASP A 150 11.62 -14.78 -14.69
N TRP A 151 11.17 -15.91 -15.21
CA TRP A 151 10.25 -16.82 -14.52
C TRP A 151 10.85 -17.46 -13.28
N LYS A 152 12.18 -17.65 -13.25
CA LYS A 152 12.88 -18.20 -12.09
C LYS A 152 12.84 -17.26 -10.89
N ASP A 153 13.13 -15.98 -11.10
CA ASP A 153 13.12 -14.99 -10.03
C ASP A 153 11.69 -14.59 -9.68
N ALA A 154 10.76 -14.65 -10.64
CA ALA A 154 9.33 -14.55 -10.38
C ALA A 154 8.84 -15.65 -9.44
N GLU A 155 9.25 -16.92 -9.66
CA GLU A 155 8.91 -18.07 -8.79
C GLU A 155 9.42 -17.87 -7.37
N GLN A 156 10.67 -17.48 -7.20
CA GLN A 156 11.23 -17.24 -5.88
C GLN A 156 10.49 -16.13 -5.14
N SER A 157 10.20 -15.04 -5.84
CA SER A 157 9.57 -13.86 -5.25
C SER A 157 8.11 -14.12 -4.90
N VAL A 158 7.35 -14.81 -5.78
CA VAL A 158 5.95 -15.13 -5.51
C VAL A 158 5.81 -16.09 -4.34
N ASN A 159 6.68 -17.09 -4.23
CA ASN A 159 6.64 -18.05 -3.14
C ASN A 159 7.02 -17.41 -1.79
N LYS A 160 7.92 -16.42 -1.79
CA LYS A 160 8.18 -15.62 -0.59
C LYS A 160 6.96 -14.77 -0.22
N ALA A 161 6.31 -14.10 -1.19
CA ALA A 161 5.10 -13.33 -0.93
C ALA A 161 4.00 -14.19 -0.27
N ILE A 162 3.74 -15.37 -0.82
CA ILE A 162 2.75 -16.32 -0.27
C ILE A 162 3.17 -16.78 1.13
N LYS A 163 4.42 -17.18 1.31
CA LYS A 163 4.96 -17.61 2.62
C LYS A 163 4.75 -16.56 3.71
N TYR A 164 4.77 -15.27 3.33
CA TYR A 164 4.59 -14.15 4.26
C TYR A 164 3.15 -13.61 4.28
N GLY A 165 2.18 -14.40 3.79
CA GLY A 165 0.75 -14.14 3.94
C GLY A 165 0.08 -13.42 2.78
N GLN A 166 0.79 -13.17 1.66
CA GLN A 166 0.20 -12.54 0.50
C GLN A 166 -0.69 -13.51 -0.26
N ARG A 167 -1.87 -13.05 -0.66
CA ARG A 167 -2.71 -13.76 -1.63
C ARG A 167 -2.40 -13.27 -3.04
N LEU A 168 -2.34 -14.19 -3.99
CA LEU A 168 -2.19 -13.84 -5.39
C LEU A 168 -3.54 -13.50 -6.00
N ASP A 169 -3.56 -12.45 -6.82
CA ASP A 169 -4.68 -12.24 -7.72
C ASP A 169 -4.73 -13.35 -8.79
N PRO A 170 -5.96 -13.73 -9.25
CA PRO A 170 -6.13 -14.84 -10.20
C PRO A 170 -5.39 -14.61 -11.51
N GLU A 171 -5.31 -13.38 -12.00
CA GLU A 171 -4.66 -13.03 -13.26
C GLU A 171 -3.16 -13.27 -13.20
N LEU A 172 -2.49 -12.83 -12.11
CA LEU A 172 -1.07 -13.08 -11.92
C LEU A 172 -0.80 -14.58 -11.78
N ARG A 173 -1.65 -15.31 -11.05
CA ARG A 173 -1.54 -16.76 -10.88
C ARG A 173 -1.58 -17.45 -12.25
N GLU A 174 -2.58 -17.15 -13.07
CA GLU A 174 -2.74 -17.73 -14.41
C GLU A 174 -1.51 -17.46 -15.30
N ILE A 175 -0.99 -16.22 -15.28
CA ILE A 175 0.22 -15.87 -16.02
C ILE A 175 1.42 -16.71 -15.58
N LEU A 176 1.65 -16.83 -14.29
CA LEU A 176 2.78 -17.57 -13.74
C LEU A 176 2.68 -19.08 -14.06
N GLU A 177 1.51 -19.69 -13.83
CA GLU A 177 1.26 -21.11 -14.11
C GLU A 177 1.43 -21.45 -15.59
N LYS A 178 0.93 -20.58 -16.49
CA LYS A 178 1.09 -20.73 -17.95
C LYS A 178 2.55 -20.79 -18.39
N HIS A 179 3.45 -20.16 -17.64
CA HIS A 179 4.89 -20.16 -17.92
C HIS A 179 5.67 -21.15 -17.05
N GLY A 180 4.98 -22.12 -16.41
CA GLY A 180 5.58 -23.21 -15.68
C GLY A 180 6.14 -22.83 -14.31
N VAL A 181 5.76 -21.66 -13.77
CA VAL A 181 6.15 -21.23 -12.43
C VAL A 181 5.41 -22.08 -11.38
N LYS A 182 6.18 -22.67 -10.46
CA LYS A 182 5.62 -23.46 -9.37
C LYS A 182 5.21 -22.56 -8.22
N ILE A 183 3.92 -22.45 -7.99
CA ILE A 183 3.34 -21.61 -6.94
C ILE A 183 3.06 -22.49 -5.72
N ALA A 184 3.54 -22.06 -4.55
CA ALA A 184 3.25 -22.74 -3.29
C ALA A 184 1.73 -22.73 -3.02
N GLU A 185 1.22 -23.86 -2.52
CA GLU A 185 -0.15 -23.94 -2.00
C GLU A 185 -0.20 -23.33 -0.60
N ASN A 186 -1.28 -22.58 -0.31
CA ASN A 186 -1.55 -22.01 1.02
C ASN A 186 -2.25 -23.01 1.91
#